data_d0d4fe1b06c127f359d60c0a5baca98d
#
_entry.id   d0d4fe1b06c127f359d60c0a5baca98d
#
_cell.length_a   1.000
_cell.length_b   1.000
_cell.length_c   1.000
_cell.angle_alpha   90.00
_cell.angle_beta   90.00
_cell.angle_gamma   90.00
#
_symmetry.space_group_name_H-M   'P 1'
#
loop_
_entity.id
_entity.type
_entity.pdbx_description
1 polymer ?
#
loop_
_entity_poly.entity_id
_entity_poly.type
_entity_poly.pdbx_seq_one_letter_code
_entity_poly.pdbx_strand_id
1 'polypeptide(L)'
;MPSKLQFYSEFAERTARQITGSYRSWTAFLATAARLYKYPYNEQLMIYAQRPNATACAEYDFWKDRMGRYVQRGSTGIALIDTSGYQPRLRYVFDVADTAPRDAARSFTLWEMRAEHEAKVCSMLTEQYDVPQDGGIIAQFERVADKLALEYWTEQKRDICGIVADSFLNGYDEDNIRMAFKTAASTSITYALMARCGFSPDGYFEPEDFMPVFDFNTPAAVSVLGTAVSEISQRVLRQIEITVKRQERERRAERTEEHGEQPDLQDQRRISGPRPEPARESA
;
A
#
# COMPACT_ATOMS: atom_id res chain seq x y z
N MET A 1 10.04 -25.41 -26.34
CA MET A 1 9.42 -25.03 -25.06
C MET A 1 9.44 -23.51 -24.97
N PRO A 2 8.37 -22.87 -24.51
CA PRO A 2 8.39 -21.42 -24.33
C PRO A 2 9.51 -21.02 -23.34
N SER A 3 10.09 -19.84 -23.53
CA SER A 3 11.05 -19.30 -22.58
C SER A 3 10.36 -19.03 -21.23
N LYS A 4 11.11 -18.99 -20.13
CA LYS A 4 10.52 -18.61 -18.83
C LYS A 4 9.83 -17.24 -18.90
N LEU A 5 10.42 -16.29 -19.63
CA LEU A 5 9.83 -14.96 -19.80
C LEU A 5 8.48 -15.04 -20.53
N GLN A 6 8.41 -15.81 -21.62
CA GLN A 6 7.16 -16.03 -22.34
C GLN A 6 6.09 -16.67 -21.46
N PHE A 7 6.46 -17.69 -20.68
CA PHE A 7 5.54 -18.31 -19.72
C PHE A 7 4.94 -17.30 -18.74
N TYR A 8 5.78 -16.42 -18.13
CA TYR A 8 5.29 -15.43 -17.19
C TYR A 8 4.49 -14.31 -17.87
N SER A 9 4.79 -13.95 -19.13
CA SER A 9 3.95 -13.00 -19.89
C SER A 9 2.55 -13.57 -20.16
N GLU A 10 2.46 -14.80 -20.63
CA GLU A 10 1.17 -15.49 -20.84
C GLU A 10 0.41 -15.69 -19.52
N PHE A 11 1.15 -15.94 -18.44
CA PHE A 11 0.56 -16.05 -17.09
C PHE A 11 -0.03 -14.74 -16.63
N ALA A 12 0.66 -13.60 -16.82
CA ALA A 12 0.15 -12.27 -16.52
C ALA A 12 -1.13 -11.95 -17.30
N GLU A 13 -1.15 -12.18 -18.62
CA GLU A 13 -2.33 -11.97 -19.45
C GLU A 13 -3.54 -12.81 -19.02
N ARG A 14 -3.31 -14.08 -18.70
CA ARG A 14 -4.37 -14.95 -18.17
C ARG A 14 -4.91 -14.43 -16.84
N THR A 15 -4.03 -14.00 -15.95
CA THR A 15 -4.43 -13.43 -14.65
C THR A 15 -5.22 -12.15 -14.84
N ALA A 16 -4.82 -11.27 -15.78
CA ALA A 16 -5.55 -10.05 -16.12
C ALA A 16 -7.00 -10.35 -16.52
N ARG A 17 -7.21 -11.37 -17.35
CA ARG A 17 -8.57 -11.83 -17.70
C ARG A 17 -9.33 -12.43 -16.52
N GLN A 18 -8.65 -13.11 -15.62
CA GLN A 18 -9.29 -13.76 -14.46
C GLN A 18 -9.77 -12.74 -13.41
N ILE A 19 -9.00 -11.69 -13.15
CA ILE A 19 -9.37 -10.69 -12.15
C ILE A 19 -10.60 -9.88 -12.55
N THR A 20 -10.88 -9.72 -13.84
CA THR A 20 -12.10 -9.06 -14.37
C THR A 20 -13.25 -10.03 -14.62
N GLY A 21 -13.13 -11.27 -14.20
CA GLY A 21 -14.18 -12.29 -14.38
C GLY A 21 -15.29 -12.23 -13.33
N SER A 22 -15.08 -11.59 -12.20
CA SER A 22 -16.08 -11.46 -11.13
C SER A 22 -15.71 -10.40 -10.10
N TYR A 23 -16.71 -9.90 -9.38
CA TYR A 23 -16.54 -9.03 -8.22
C TYR A 23 -15.50 -9.59 -7.22
N ARG A 24 -15.63 -10.86 -6.84
CA ARG A 24 -14.71 -11.51 -5.89
C ARG A 24 -13.26 -11.56 -6.39
N SER A 25 -13.07 -11.80 -7.68
CA SER A 25 -11.72 -11.85 -8.26
C SER A 25 -11.08 -10.47 -8.27
N TRP A 26 -11.84 -9.44 -8.63
CA TRP A 26 -11.35 -8.06 -8.65
C TRP A 26 -11.03 -7.54 -7.25
N THR A 27 -11.92 -7.70 -6.29
CA THR A 27 -11.71 -7.24 -4.91
C THR A 27 -10.60 -8.01 -4.21
N ALA A 28 -10.44 -9.31 -4.47
CA ALA A 28 -9.29 -10.09 -3.98
C ALA A 28 -7.95 -9.56 -4.53
N PHE A 29 -7.92 -9.19 -5.81
CA PHE A 29 -6.76 -8.51 -6.40
C PHE A 29 -6.51 -7.15 -5.73
N LEU A 30 -7.55 -6.30 -5.60
CA LEU A 30 -7.44 -4.98 -4.96
C LEU A 30 -6.93 -5.07 -3.53
N ALA A 31 -7.38 -6.04 -2.74
CA ALA A 31 -6.91 -6.26 -1.38
C ALA A 31 -5.40 -6.56 -1.33
N THR A 32 -4.86 -7.28 -2.31
CA THR A 32 -3.42 -7.54 -2.43
C THR A 32 -2.69 -6.30 -2.95
N ALA A 33 -3.22 -5.64 -3.97
CA ALA A 33 -2.67 -4.41 -4.53
C ALA A 33 -2.57 -3.29 -3.48
N ALA A 34 -3.55 -3.16 -2.61
CA ALA A 34 -3.56 -2.21 -1.50
C ALA A 34 -2.39 -2.41 -0.52
N ARG A 35 -2.06 -3.67 -0.19
CA ARG A 35 -0.87 -3.98 0.62
C ARG A 35 0.44 -3.66 -0.11
N LEU A 36 0.44 -3.87 -1.42
CA LEU A 36 1.59 -3.72 -2.32
C LEU A 36 1.56 -2.40 -3.11
N TYR A 37 0.88 -1.36 -2.61
CA TYR A 37 0.64 -0.10 -3.31
C TYR A 37 1.90 0.62 -3.82
N LYS A 38 3.10 0.23 -3.38
CA LYS A 38 4.39 0.76 -3.86
C LYS A 38 4.87 0.12 -5.15
N TYR A 39 4.23 -0.97 -5.57
CA TYR A 39 4.50 -1.63 -6.85
C TYR A 39 3.56 -1.10 -7.94
N PRO A 40 4.00 -0.99 -9.20
CA PRO A 40 3.11 -0.67 -10.32
C PRO A 40 2.15 -1.84 -10.60
N TYR A 41 1.05 -1.55 -11.30
CA TYR A 41 -0.04 -2.50 -11.56
C TYR A 41 0.43 -3.88 -12.06
N ASN A 42 1.26 -3.91 -13.10
CA ASN A 42 1.76 -5.16 -13.69
C ASN A 42 2.55 -6.02 -12.69
N GLU A 43 3.30 -5.41 -11.80
CA GLU A 43 4.01 -6.13 -10.73
C GLU A 43 3.05 -6.57 -9.62
N GLN A 44 2.08 -5.74 -9.23
CA GLN A 44 1.01 -6.13 -8.31
C GLN A 44 0.25 -7.34 -8.85
N LEU A 45 -0.10 -7.34 -10.15
CA LEU A 45 -0.76 -8.45 -10.81
C LEU A 45 0.07 -9.74 -10.76
N MET A 46 1.37 -9.63 -11.06
CA MET A 46 2.30 -10.76 -11.03
C MET A 46 2.50 -11.31 -9.61
N ILE A 47 2.56 -10.44 -8.60
CA ILE A 47 2.66 -10.88 -7.21
C ILE A 47 1.35 -11.56 -6.79
N TYR A 48 0.21 -10.95 -7.09
CA TYR A 48 -1.10 -11.53 -6.80
C TYR A 48 -1.27 -12.92 -7.41
N ALA A 49 -0.92 -13.07 -8.69
CA ALA A 49 -1.04 -14.33 -9.41
C ALA A 49 -0.24 -15.48 -8.79
N GLN A 50 0.91 -15.18 -8.20
CA GLN A 50 1.81 -16.18 -7.60
C GLN A 50 1.62 -16.31 -6.09
N ARG A 51 1.21 -15.23 -5.42
CA ARG A 51 1.02 -15.17 -3.96
C ARG A 51 -0.06 -14.15 -3.58
N PRO A 52 -1.35 -14.52 -3.63
CA PRO A 52 -2.46 -13.60 -3.32
C PRO A 52 -2.37 -12.99 -1.91
N ASN A 53 -1.78 -13.71 -0.95
CA ASN A 53 -1.65 -13.27 0.43
C ASN A 53 -0.34 -12.51 0.75
N ALA A 54 0.42 -12.09 -0.28
CA ALA A 54 1.64 -11.33 -0.08
C ALA A 54 1.35 -10.03 0.70
N THR A 55 2.26 -9.71 1.62
CA THR A 55 2.11 -8.55 2.52
C THR A 55 3.15 -7.47 2.26
N ALA A 56 4.41 -7.85 2.08
CA ALA A 56 5.51 -6.94 1.76
C ALA A 56 6.61 -7.68 1.01
N CYS A 57 6.80 -7.33 -0.23
CA CYS A 57 7.79 -7.95 -1.09
C CYS A 57 9.00 -7.05 -1.30
N ALA A 58 10.17 -7.66 -1.41
CA ALA A 58 11.39 -6.97 -1.84
C ALA A 58 12.40 -7.98 -2.41
N GLU A 59 13.41 -7.47 -3.11
CA GLU A 59 14.51 -8.26 -3.63
C GLU A 59 15.38 -8.83 -2.49
N TYR A 60 16.10 -9.89 -2.80
CA TYR A 60 16.96 -10.60 -1.83
C TYR A 60 17.95 -9.65 -1.12
N ASP A 61 18.63 -8.78 -1.90
CA ASP A 61 19.64 -7.87 -1.36
C ASP A 61 19.01 -6.80 -0.46
N PHE A 62 17.78 -6.36 -0.75
CA PHE A 62 17.07 -5.44 0.16
C PHE A 62 16.81 -6.08 1.53
N TRP A 63 16.33 -7.32 1.55
CA TRP A 63 16.10 -8.03 2.80
C TRP A 63 17.39 -8.23 3.59
N LYS A 64 18.46 -8.64 2.89
CA LYS A 64 19.76 -8.92 3.48
C LYS A 64 20.47 -7.66 4.00
N ASP A 65 20.59 -6.64 3.14
CA ASP A 65 21.51 -5.53 3.38
C ASP A 65 20.83 -4.34 4.06
N ARG A 66 19.53 -4.13 3.79
CA ARG A 66 18.75 -3.01 4.37
C ARG A 66 17.99 -3.42 5.62
N MET A 67 17.44 -4.62 5.65
CA MET A 67 16.58 -5.08 6.75
C MET A 67 17.28 -6.04 7.72
N GLY A 68 18.48 -6.56 7.38
CA GLY A 68 19.18 -7.53 8.19
C GLY A 68 18.44 -8.86 8.29
N ARG A 69 17.64 -9.19 7.29
CA ARG A 69 16.85 -10.43 7.21
C ARG A 69 17.45 -11.34 6.16
N TYR A 70 17.27 -12.64 6.30
CA TYR A 70 17.66 -13.60 5.27
C TYR A 70 16.43 -14.33 4.73
N VAL A 71 16.45 -14.62 3.44
CA VAL A 71 15.45 -15.47 2.81
C VAL A 71 15.66 -16.91 3.25
N GLN A 72 14.62 -17.54 3.76
CA GLN A 72 14.67 -18.89 4.30
C GLN A 72 14.95 -19.90 3.18
N ARG A 73 15.69 -20.96 3.50
CA ARG A 73 16.01 -22.03 2.55
C ARG A 73 14.73 -22.72 2.11
N GLY A 74 14.56 -22.88 0.79
CA GLY A 74 13.38 -23.50 0.18
C GLY A 74 12.28 -22.50 -0.19
N SER A 75 12.41 -21.22 0.16
CA SER A 75 11.48 -20.19 -0.32
C SER A 75 11.56 -20.03 -1.83
N THR A 76 10.39 -19.88 -2.46
CA THR A 76 10.28 -19.64 -3.90
C THR A 76 10.12 -18.16 -4.16
N GLY A 77 11.03 -17.59 -4.95
CA GLY A 77 10.94 -16.18 -5.36
C GLY A 77 9.75 -15.95 -6.29
N ILE A 78 9.08 -14.83 -6.10
CA ILE A 78 8.00 -14.35 -6.96
C ILE A 78 8.65 -13.69 -8.18
N ALA A 79 8.37 -14.20 -9.39
CA ALA A 79 8.92 -13.69 -10.62
C ALA A 79 8.19 -12.43 -11.08
N LEU A 80 8.94 -11.37 -11.36
CA LEU A 80 8.45 -10.13 -11.98
C LEU A 80 9.13 -9.92 -13.32
N ILE A 81 8.44 -9.25 -14.24
CA ILE A 81 9.00 -8.88 -15.55
C ILE A 81 9.57 -7.46 -15.42
N ASP A 82 10.89 -7.36 -15.49
CA ASP A 82 11.61 -6.08 -15.50
C ASP A 82 11.78 -5.61 -16.94
N THR A 83 11.16 -4.48 -17.28
CA THR A 83 11.22 -3.84 -18.59
C THR A 83 12.09 -2.57 -18.60
N SER A 84 12.82 -2.30 -17.53
CA SER A 84 13.67 -1.10 -17.40
C SER A 84 14.92 -1.14 -18.28
N GLY A 85 15.33 -2.33 -18.74
CA GLY A 85 16.48 -2.54 -19.61
C GLY A 85 16.11 -2.61 -21.09
N TYR A 86 17.15 -2.76 -21.95
CA TYR A 86 16.98 -2.90 -23.40
C TYR A 86 16.12 -4.12 -23.80
N GLN A 87 16.20 -5.18 -23.03
CA GLN A 87 15.36 -6.38 -23.21
C GLN A 87 14.67 -6.73 -21.91
N PRO A 88 13.38 -7.14 -21.93
CA PRO A 88 12.68 -7.64 -20.77
C PRO A 88 13.41 -8.83 -20.14
N ARG A 89 13.50 -8.84 -18.81
CA ARG A 89 14.13 -9.93 -18.04
C ARG A 89 13.30 -10.25 -16.81
N LEU A 90 13.51 -11.43 -16.23
CA LEU A 90 12.91 -11.77 -14.96
C LEU A 90 13.79 -11.26 -13.81
N ARG A 91 13.15 -10.64 -12.82
CA ARG A 91 13.70 -10.39 -11.49
C ARG A 91 12.83 -11.09 -10.45
N TYR A 92 13.36 -11.30 -9.26
CA TYR A 92 12.67 -12.06 -8.23
C TYR A 92 12.57 -11.24 -6.95
N VAL A 93 11.38 -11.27 -6.34
CA VAL A 93 11.13 -10.69 -5.03
C VAL A 93 10.66 -11.78 -4.06
N PHE A 94 10.83 -11.55 -2.77
CA PHE A 94 10.41 -12.46 -1.70
C PHE A 94 9.50 -11.70 -0.74
N ASP A 95 8.43 -12.34 -0.31
CA ASP A 95 7.55 -11.79 0.72
C ASP A 95 8.26 -11.82 2.09
N VAL A 96 7.91 -10.91 2.97
CA VAL A 96 8.44 -10.87 4.34
C VAL A 96 8.24 -12.19 5.09
N ALA A 97 7.16 -12.93 4.79
CA ALA A 97 6.89 -14.24 5.37
C ALA A 97 7.91 -15.31 4.97
N ASP A 98 8.62 -15.11 3.85
CA ASP A 98 9.73 -15.98 3.41
C ASP A 98 11.05 -15.64 4.07
N THR A 99 11.09 -14.65 4.95
CA THR A 99 12.32 -14.17 5.55
C THR A 99 12.34 -14.36 7.06
N ALA A 100 13.55 -14.52 7.62
CA ALA A 100 13.74 -14.52 9.05
C ALA A 100 14.76 -13.44 9.47
N PRO A 101 14.63 -12.84 10.67
CA PRO A 101 15.55 -11.83 11.15
C PRO A 101 16.91 -12.46 11.52
N ARG A 102 17.98 -11.69 11.38
CA ARG A 102 19.27 -11.92 12.03
C ARG A 102 19.29 -11.21 13.37
N ASP A 103 20.26 -11.50 14.23
CA ASP A 103 20.36 -10.93 15.60
C ASP A 103 20.29 -9.40 15.64
N ALA A 104 20.81 -8.71 14.62
CA ALA A 104 20.78 -7.26 14.49
C ALA A 104 19.73 -6.75 13.49
N ALA A 105 18.68 -7.52 13.20
CA ALA A 105 17.67 -7.15 12.22
C ALA A 105 16.88 -5.92 12.66
N ARG A 106 16.60 -5.03 11.69
CA ARG A 106 15.65 -3.95 11.91
C ARG A 106 14.24 -4.53 12.08
N SER A 107 13.51 -3.99 13.04
CA SER A 107 12.11 -4.32 13.18
C SER A 107 11.38 -3.99 11.86
N PHE A 108 10.70 -4.98 11.30
CA PHE A 108 9.85 -4.81 10.15
C PHE A 108 8.42 -4.58 10.64
N THR A 109 7.94 -3.37 10.46
CA THR A 109 6.56 -2.99 10.80
C THR A 109 5.96 -2.26 9.62
N LEU A 110 4.83 -2.75 9.12
CA LEU A 110 4.01 -1.98 8.21
C LEU A 110 3.37 -0.84 9.01
N TRP A 111 3.22 0.33 8.40
CA TRP A 111 2.47 1.41 9.04
C TRP A 111 1.00 1.01 9.15
N GLU A 112 0.37 1.43 10.21
CA GLU A 112 -1.05 1.20 10.47
C GLU A 112 -1.72 2.54 10.73
N MET A 113 -2.85 2.76 10.08
CA MET A 113 -3.71 3.87 10.41
C MET A 113 -4.60 3.49 11.60
N ARG A 114 -4.68 4.36 12.59
CA ARG A 114 -5.54 4.22 13.77
C ARG A 114 -6.48 5.40 13.85
N ALA A 115 -7.54 5.31 14.66
CA ALA A 115 -8.52 6.38 14.85
C ALA A 115 -7.86 7.74 15.22
N GLU A 116 -6.78 7.71 15.99
CA GLU A 116 -6.02 8.89 16.38
C GLU A 116 -5.33 9.64 15.20
N HIS A 117 -5.16 8.97 14.07
CA HIS A 117 -4.56 9.55 12.87
C HIS A 117 -5.60 10.20 11.94
N GLU A 118 -6.88 9.84 12.07
CA GLU A 118 -7.93 10.21 11.10
C GLU A 118 -8.04 11.73 10.92
N ALA A 119 -8.09 12.49 11.98
CA ALA A 119 -8.23 13.95 11.89
C ALA A 119 -7.09 14.61 11.08
N LYS A 120 -5.84 14.20 11.32
CA LYS A 120 -4.67 14.74 10.60
C LYS A 120 -4.65 14.25 9.15
N VAL A 121 -5.06 13.02 8.89
CA VAL A 121 -5.18 12.47 7.53
C VAL A 121 -6.27 13.20 6.76
N CYS A 122 -7.44 13.43 7.38
CA CYS A 122 -8.52 14.19 6.76
C CYS A 122 -8.07 15.62 6.38
N SER A 123 -7.41 16.33 7.30
CA SER A 123 -6.88 17.67 7.01
C SER A 123 -5.88 17.65 5.85
N MET A 124 -4.95 16.68 5.84
CA MET A 124 -3.99 16.52 4.75
C MET A 124 -4.67 16.25 3.41
N LEU A 125 -5.69 15.37 3.37
CA LEU A 125 -6.43 15.07 2.14
C LEU A 125 -7.16 16.32 1.61
N THR A 126 -7.79 17.10 2.51
CA THR A 126 -8.43 18.37 2.16
C THR A 126 -7.43 19.36 1.56
N GLU A 127 -6.31 19.58 2.24
CA GLU A 127 -5.30 20.54 1.79
C GLU A 127 -4.62 20.14 0.49
N GLN A 128 -4.28 18.86 0.36
CA GLN A 128 -3.49 18.40 -0.79
C GLN A 128 -4.32 18.17 -2.03
N TYR A 129 -5.57 17.74 -1.87
CA TYR A 129 -6.45 17.39 -3.00
C TYR A 129 -7.61 18.35 -3.18
N ASP A 130 -7.70 19.41 -2.39
CA ASP A 130 -8.77 20.40 -2.46
C ASP A 130 -10.17 19.73 -2.50
N VAL A 131 -10.45 18.93 -1.49
CA VAL A 131 -11.74 18.23 -1.28
C VAL A 131 -12.35 18.66 0.06
N PRO A 132 -13.67 18.75 0.19
CA PRO A 132 -14.32 19.13 1.44
C PRO A 132 -14.00 18.17 2.60
N GLN A 133 -13.86 18.69 3.81
CA GLN A 133 -13.61 17.89 5.02
C GLN A 133 -14.93 17.59 5.76
N ASP A 134 -15.87 16.93 5.10
CA ASP A 134 -17.14 16.52 5.68
C ASP A 134 -17.42 15.03 5.45
N GLY A 135 -18.32 14.43 6.19
CA GLY A 135 -18.75 13.06 6.01
C GLY A 135 -17.76 11.98 6.49
N GLY A 136 -16.65 12.38 7.14
CA GLY A 136 -15.65 11.46 7.66
C GLY A 136 -14.64 10.98 6.61
N ILE A 137 -13.71 10.10 7.01
CA ILE A 137 -12.54 9.75 6.21
C ILE A 137 -12.89 8.95 4.95
N ILE A 138 -13.89 8.06 5.03
CA ILE A 138 -14.28 7.24 3.87
C ILE A 138 -14.89 8.15 2.79
N ALA A 139 -15.76 9.08 3.16
CA ALA A 139 -16.31 10.05 2.22
C ALA A 139 -15.21 10.93 1.57
N GLN A 140 -14.13 11.22 2.31
CA GLN A 140 -12.97 11.89 1.72
C GLN A 140 -12.19 11.00 0.77
N PHE A 141 -12.05 9.71 1.06
CA PHE A 141 -11.45 8.76 0.11
C PHE A 141 -12.22 8.73 -1.20
N GLU A 142 -13.55 8.68 -1.15
CA GLU A 142 -14.40 8.74 -2.34
C GLU A 142 -14.19 10.02 -3.15
N ARG A 143 -14.22 11.18 -2.51
CA ARG A 143 -14.04 12.46 -3.19
C ARG A 143 -12.66 12.59 -3.84
N VAL A 144 -11.62 12.15 -3.12
CA VAL A 144 -10.25 12.14 -3.66
C VAL A 144 -10.16 11.18 -4.84
N ALA A 145 -10.74 9.98 -4.72
CA ALA A 145 -10.75 8.99 -5.78
C ALA A 145 -11.49 9.50 -7.02
N ASP A 146 -12.66 10.11 -6.83
CA ASP A 146 -13.48 10.69 -7.89
C ASP A 146 -12.76 11.82 -8.64
N LYS A 147 -12.14 12.73 -7.88
CA LYS A 147 -11.39 13.85 -8.45
C LYS A 147 -10.20 13.35 -9.25
N LEU A 148 -9.40 12.49 -8.66
CA LEU A 148 -8.17 12.00 -9.29
C LEU A 148 -8.45 11.06 -10.48
N ALA A 149 -9.52 10.27 -10.44
CA ALA A 149 -9.93 9.47 -11.58
C ALA A 149 -10.35 10.35 -12.77
N LEU A 150 -11.06 11.47 -12.51
CA LEU A 150 -11.43 12.43 -13.54
C LEU A 150 -10.22 13.21 -14.10
N GLU A 151 -9.27 13.59 -13.25
CA GLU A 151 -8.01 14.21 -13.67
C GLU A 151 -7.22 13.26 -14.57
N TYR A 152 -7.06 12.00 -14.14
CA TYR A 152 -6.37 10.96 -14.90
C TYR A 152 -7.04 10.73 -16.28
N TRP A 153 -8.36 10.64 -16.31
CA TRP A 153 -9.11 10.57 -17.56
C TRP A 153 -8.79 11.76 -18.48
N THR A 154 -8.81 12.98 -17.95
CA THR A 154 -8.57 14.20 -18.73
C THR A 154 -7.19 14.21 -19.38
N GLU A 155 -6.19 13.68 -18.67
CA GLU A 155 -4.80 13.59 -19.15
C GLU A 155 -4.61 12.45 -20.16
N GLN A 156 -5.27 11.30 -19.96
CA GLN A 156 -4.99 10.05 -20.68
C GLN A 156 -6.12 9.61 -21.63
N LYS A 157 -7.16 10.43 -21.84
CA LYS A 157 -8.38 10.01 -22.54
C LYS A 157 -8.16 9.41 -23.93
N ARG A 158 -7.19 9.94 -24.70
CA ARG A 158 -6.88 9.45 -26.06
C ARG A 158 -6.36 8.01 -26.02
N ASP A 159 -5.47 7.74 -25.11
CA ASP A 159 -4.87 6.41 -24.96
C ASP A 159 -5.90 5.43 -24.42
N ILE A 160 -6.71 5.85 -23.43
CA ILE A 160 -7.80 5.05 -22.87
C ILE A 160 -8.79 4.68 -23.96
N CYS A 161 -9.35 5.67 -24.70
CA CYS A 161 -10.33 5.42 -25.77
C CYS A 161 -9.75 4.50 -26.86
N GLY A 162 -8.49 4.66 -27.23
CA GLY A 162 -7.83 3.80 -28.21
C GLY A 162 -7.69 2.35 -27.75
N ILE A 163 -7.36 2.13 -26.48
CA ILE A 163 -7.11 0.80 -25.92
C ILE A 163 -8.43 0.05 -25.64
N VAL A 164 -9.47 0.74 -25.18
CA VAL A 164 -10.75 0.09 -24.86
C VAL A 164 -11.59 -0.27 -26.07
N ALA A 165 -11.19 0.13 -27.27
CA ALA A 165 -11.90 -0.17 -28.51
C ALA A 165 -12.08 -1.68 -28.78
N ASP A 166 -11.24 -2.54 -28.19
CA ASP A 166 -11.36 -4.01 -28.29
C ASP A 166 -12.08 -4.66 -27.09
N SER A 167 -12.62 -3.84 -26.17
CA SER A 167 -13.34 -4.31 -24.98
C SER A 167 -14.86 -4.23 -25.16
N PHE A 168 -15.65 -4.51 -24.11
CA PHE A 168 -17.11 -4.27 -24.15
C PHE A 168 -17.50 -2.79 -24.31
N LEU A 169 -16.55 -1.87 -24.15
CA LEU A 169 -16.73 -0.45 -24.41
C LEU A 169 -16.62 -0.09 -25.91
N ASN A 170 -16.42 -1.07 -26.77
CA ASN A 170 -16.37 -0.85 -28.22
C ASN A 170 -17.68 -0.24 -28.73
N GLY A 171 -17.58 0.86 -29.46
CA GLY A 171 -18.73 1.57 -30.03
C GLY A 171 -19.46 2.53 -29.08
N TYR A 172 -19.05 2.62 -27.81
CA TYR A 172 -19.52 3.70 -26.93
C TYR A 172 -18.86 5.03 -27.30
N ASP A 173 -19.60 6.12 -27.07
CA ASP A 173 -19.05 7.47 -27.19
C ASP A 173 -18.11 7.83 -26.06
N GLU A 174 -17.34 8.91 -26.22
CA GLU A 174 -16.34 9.36 -25.24
C GLU A 174 -16.92 9.60 -23.84
N ASP A 175 -18.15 10.13 -23.76
CA ASP A 175 -18.80 10.44 -22.49
C ASP A 175 -19.17 9.16 -21.72
N ASN A 176 -19.69 8.14 -22.41
CA ASN A 176 -20.00 6.85 -21.82
C ASN A 176 -18.74 6.11 -21.38
N ILE A 177 -17.66 6.12 -22.20
CA ILE A 177 -16.36 5.56 -21.81
C ILE A 177 -15.79 6.29 -20.58
N ARG A 178 -15.90 7.63 -20.55
CA ARG A 178 -15.47 8.45 -19.40
C ARG A 178 -16.22 8.07 -18.14
N MET A 179 -17.54 7.90 -18.21
CA MET A 179 -18.33 7.50 -17.05
C MET A 179 -17.97 6.11 -16.55
N ALA A 180 -17.86 5.14 -17.45
CA ALA A 180 -17.45 3.78 -17.10
C ALA A 180 -16.04 3.77 -16.44
N PHE A 181 -15.07 4.46 -17.06
CA PHE A 181 -13.72 4.56 -16.53
C PHE A 181 -13.69 5.24 -15.16
N LYS A 182 -14.31 6.43 -15.03
CA LYS A 182 -14.34 7.17 -13.77
C LYS A 182 -14.94 6.32 -12.66
N THR A 183 -16.08 5.70 -12.88
CA THR A 183 -16.76 4.87 -11.87
C THR A 183 -15.91 3.65 -11.51
N ALA A 184 -15.42 2.90 -12.49
CA ALA A 184 -14.59 1.73 -12.25
C ALA A 184 -13.30 2.08 -11.48
N ALA A 185 -12.65 3.20 -11.84
CA ALA A 185 -11.42 3.66 -11.20
C ALA A 185 -11.69 4.18 -9.79
N SER A 186 -12.66 5.09 -9.60
CA SER A 186 -12.92 5.70 -8.28
C SER A 186 -13.37 4.66 -7.24
N THR A 187 -14.27 3.75 -7.60
CA THR A 187 -14.69 2.66 -6.72
C THR A 187 -13.52 1.76 -6.33
N SER A 188 -12.67 1.39 -7.31
CA SER A 188 -11.50 0.54 -7.05
C SER A 188 -10.44 1.24 -6.19
N ILE A 189 -10.20 2.54 -6.39
CA ILE A 189 -9.29 3.35 -5.59
C ILE A 189 -9.81 3.46 -4.16
N THR A 190 -11.09 3.79 -3.97
CA THR A 190 -11.71 3.89 -2.65
C THR A 190 -11.59 2.57 -1.89
N TYR A 191 -11.88 1.45 -2.55
CA TYR A 191 -11.66 0.11 -1.98
C TYR A 191 -10.21 -0.08 -1.50
N ALA A 192 -9.23 0.24 -2.36
CA ALA A 192 -7.82 0.09 -2.04
C ALA A 192 -7.37 0.98 -0.87
N LEU A 193 -7.85 2.23 -0.81
CA LEU A 193 -7.58 3.15 0.30
C LEU A 193 -8.16 2.62 1.61
N MET A 194 -9.44 2.20 1.61
CA MET A 194 -10.09 1.59 2.77
C MET A 194 -9.32 0.37 3.26
N ALA A 195 -9.08 -0.59 2.38
CA ALA A 195 -8.40 -1.84 2.71
C ALA A 195 -6.99 -1.60 3.30
N ARG A 196 -6.23 -0.63 2.75
CA ARG A 196 -4.88 -0.33 3.24
C ARG A 196 -4.88 0.44 4.55
N CYS A 197 -5.88 1.27 4.77
CA CYS A 197 -6.04 2.06 6.00
C CYS A 197 -6.73 1.29 7.13
N GLY A 198 -7.08 0.02 6.94
CA GLY A 198 -7.66 -0.83 7.97
C GLY A 198 -9.17 -0.71 8.13
N PHE A 199 -9.85 -0.06 7.18
CA PHE A 199 -11.32 -0.08 7.11
C PHE A 199 -11.78 -1.31 6.34
N SER A 200 -12.85 -1.97 6.82
CA SER A 200 -13.44 -3.09 6.09
C SER A 200 -14.22 -2.57 4.89
N PRO A 201 -13.88 -3.01 3.67
CA PRO A 201 -14.73 -2.74 2.50
C PRO A 201 -15.99 -3.61 2.48
N ASP A 202 -16.01 -4.70 3.26
CA ASP A 202 -17.15 -5.62 3.30
C ASP A 202 -18.38 -4.92 3.89
N GLY A 203 -19.49 -4.97 3.17
CA GLY A 203 -20.74 -4.29 3.54
C GLY A 203 -20.75 -2.79 3.27
N TYR A 204 -19.66 -2.22 2.72
CA TYR A 204 -19.63 -0.86 2.20
C TYR A 204 -19.89 -0.83 0.69
N PHE A 205 -19.34 -1.79 -0.03
CA PHE A 205 -19.54 -1.96 -1.45
C PHE A 205 -20.43 -3.16 -1.74
N GLU A 206 -21.31 -2.99 -2.73
CA GLU A 206 -22.07 -4.07 -3.32
C GLU A 206 -21.44 -4.52 -4.66
N PRO A 207 -21.71 -5.74 -5.14
CA PRO A 207 -21.16 -6.21 -6.43
C PRO A 207 -21.48 -5.27 -7.60
N GLU A 208 -22.61 -4.58 -7.55
CA GLU A 208 -23.12 -3.64 -8.55
C GLU A 208 -22.20 -2.43 -8.71
N ASP A 209 -21.53 -1.99 -7.65
CA ASP A 209 -20.60 -0.85 -7.68
C ASP A 209 -19.41 -1.09 -8.59
N PHE A 210 -19.06 -2.37 -8.79
CA PHE A 210 -17.93 -2.79 -9.63
C PHE A 210 -18.35 -3.22 -11.04
N MET A 211 -19.62 -3.16 -11.40
CA MET A 211 -20.08 -3.57 -12.74
C MET A 211 -19.30 -2.89 -13.88
N PRO A 212 -18.99 -1.58 -13.80
CA PRO A 212 -18.21 -0.93 -14.86
C PRO A 212 -16.79 -1.48 -15.05
N VAL A 213 -16.22 -2.15 -14.06
CA VAL A 213 -14.89 -2.80 -14.18
C VAL A 213 -14.91 -3.90 -15.24
N PHE A 214 -16.04 -4.62 -15.36
CA PHE A 214 -16.16 -5.78 -16.24
C PHE A 214 -16.31 -5.40 -17.71
N ASP A 215 -16.54 -4.13 -18.00
CA ASP A 215 -16.51 -3.60 -19.35
C ASP A 215 -15.07 -3.50 -19.90
N PHE A 216 -14.07 -3.44 -19.01
CA PHE A 216 -12.64 -3.47 -19.32
C PHE A 216 -12.12 -4.92 -19.45
N ASN A 217 -12.76 -5.76 -20.22
CA ASN A 217 -12.63 -7.22 -20.23
C ASN A 217 -11.48 -7.77 -21.08
N THR A 218 -10.64 -6.92 -21.66
CA THR A 218 -9.42 -7.35 -22.36
C THR A 218 -8.16 -7.09 -21.53
N PRO A 219 -7.06 -7.85 -21.73
CA PRO A 219 -5.81 -7.60 -21.00
C PRO A 219 -5.28 -6.17 -21.13
N ALA A 220 -5.44 -5.56 -22.31
CA ALA A 220 -5.03 -4.18 -22.56
C ALA A 220 -5.94 -3.18 -21.81
N ALA A 221 -7.27 -3.35 -21.91
CA ALA A 221 -8.22 -2.49 -21.24
C ALA A 221 -8.11 -2.56 -19.70
N VAL A 222 -8.05 -3.76 -19.13
CA VAL A 222 -7.85 -3.89 -17.66
C VAL A 222 -6.50 -3.38 -17.21
N SER A 223 -5.47 -3.46 -18.06
CA SER A 223 -4.14 -2.89 -17.73
C SER A 223 -4.20 -1.36 -17.61
N VAL A 224 -4.94 -0.69 -18.49
CA VAL A 224 -5.14 0.76 -18.42
C VAL A 224 -5.89 1.13 -17.12
N LEU A 225 -7.01 0.47 -16.84
CA LEU A 225 -7.77 0.71 -15.60
C LEU A 225 -6.92 0.41 -14.37
N GLY A 226 -6.26 -0.75 -14.31
CA GLY A 226 -5.44 -1.16 -13.19
C GLY A 226 -4.22 -0.26 -12.95
N THR A 227 -3.63 0.28 -14.04
CA THR A 227 -2.54 1.26 -13.94
C THR A 227 -3.04 2.55 -13.29
N ALA A 228 -4.16 3.09 -13.74
CA ALA A 228 -4.76 4.27 -13.13
C ALA A 228 -5.07 4.06 -11.64
N VAL A 229 -5.70 2.94 -11.30
CA VAL A 229 -6.00 2.57 -9.89
C VAL A 229 -4.72 2.47 -9.07
N SER A 230 -3.69 1.81 -9.59
CA SER A 230 -2.42 1.64 -8.89
C SER A 230 -1.69 2.96 -8.66
N GLU A 231 -1.54 3.80 -9.69
CA GLU A 231 -0.82 5.07 -9.62
C GLU A 231 -1.50 6.07 -8.68
N ILE A 232 -2.83 6.19 -8.78
CA ILE A 232 -3.60 7.08 -7.92
C ILE A 232 -3.56 6.58 -6.46
N SER A 233 -3.83 5.29 -6.23
CA SER A 233 -3.77 4.71 -4.89
C SER A 233 -2.38 4.86 -4.28
N GLN A 234 -1.30 4.63 -5.06
CA GLN A 234 0.07 4.83 -4.59
C GLN A 234 0.32 6.27 -4.16
N ARG A 235 -0.10 7.25 -4.97
CA ARG A 235 0.06 8.67 -4.66
C ARG A 235 -0.61 9.04 -3.35
N VAL A 236 -1.87 8.65 -3.17
CA VAL A 236 -2.65 8.97 -1.96
C VAL A 236 -2.10 8.23 -0.73
N LEU A 237 -1.89 6.92 -0.84
CA LEU A 237 -1.40 6.09 0.28
C LEU A 237 0.01 6.50 0.76
N ARG A 238 0.86 6.99 -0.13
CA ARG A 238 2.17 7.54 0.28
C ARG A 238 2.02 8.80 1.15
N GLN A 239 1.09 9.68 0.84
CA GLN A 239 0.83 10.87 1.65
C GLN A 239 0.23 10.50 3.01
N ILE A 240 -0.70 9.54 3.03
CA ILE A 240 -1.23 8.99 4.28
C ILE A 240 -0.11 8.35 5.12
N GLU A 241 0.74 7.51 4.52
CA GLU A 241 1.90 6.91 5.21
C GLU A 241 2.81 7.97 5.85
N ILE A 242 3.13 9.03 5.10
CA ILE A 242 3.99 10.12 5.59
C ILE A 242 3.32 10.83 6.78
N THR A 243 2.03 11.12 6.68
CA THR A 243 1.26 11.81 7.72
C THR A 243 1.18 10.97 9.00
N VAL A 244 0.83 9.69 8.89
CA VAL A 244 0.78 8.75 10.01
C VAL A 244 2.15 8.63 10.68
N LYS A 245 3.22 8.38 9.92
CA LYS A 245 4.57 8.23 10.47
C LYS A 245 5.10 9.50 11.12
N ARG A 246 4.74 10.67 10.60
CA ARG A 246 5.11 11.95 11.22
C ARG A 246 4.45 12.11 12.57
N GLN A 247 3.14 11.87 12.67
CA GLN A 247 2.40 11.94 13.91
C GLN A 247 2.91 10.93 14.96
N GLU A 248 3.24 9.71 14.55
CA GLU A 248 3.85 8.72 15.46
C GLU A 248 5.21 9.16 16.00
N ARG A 249 6.03 9.85 15.19
CA ARG A 249 7.32 10.40 15.64
C ARG A 249 7.14 11.54 16.63
N GLU A 250 6.23 12.48 16.35
CA GLU A 250 5.88 13.59 17.24
C GLU A 250 5.48 13.07 18.63
N ARG A 251 4.56 12.10 18.67
CA ARG A 251 4.10 11.49 19.93
C ARG A 251 5.19 10.73 20.69
N ARG A 252 6.14 10.12 19.99
CA ARG A 252 7.28 9.47 20.65
C ARG A 252 8.21 10.51 21.26
N ALA A 253 8.46 11.62 20.60
CA ALA A 253 9.27 12.70 21.12
C ALA A 253 8.64 13.31 22.38
N GLU A 254 7.34 13.64 22.35
CA GLU A 254 6.58 14.16 23.51
C GLU A 254 6.68 13.21 24.72
N ARG A 255 6.47 11.91 24.53
CA ARG A 255 6.60 10.91 25.62
C ARG A 255 8.02 10.82 26.19
N THR A 256 9.04 11.04 25.37
CA THR A 256 10.43 11.00 25.82
C THR A 256 10.75 12.23 26.67
N GLU A 257 10.21 13.40 26.34
CA GLU A 257 10.34 14.63 27.10
C GLU A 257 9.61 14.53 28.44
N GLU A 258 8.35 14.05 28.46
CA GLU A 258 7.58 13.83 29.69
C GLU A 258 8.26 12.85 30.67
N HIS A 259 8.95 11.82 30.18
CA HIS A 259 9.65 10.85 31.02
C HIS A 259 11.08 11.33 31.39
N GLY A 260 11.64 12.29 30.69
CA GLY A 260 12.94 12.90 31.00
C GLY A 260 12.88 13.97 32.09
N GLU A 261 11.71 14.53 32.38
CA GLU A 261 11.50 15.59 33.38
C GLU A 261 11.14 15.08 34.78
N GLN A 262 11.16 13.77 35.08
CA GLN A 262 11.05 13.32 36.47
C GLN A 262 12.41 13.46 37.16
N PRO A 263 12.66 14.52 37.96
CA PRO A 263 13.87 14.59 38.77
C PRO A 263 13.79 13.48 39.81
N ASP A 264 14.87 12.75 39.92
CA ASP A 264 15.09 11.68 40.90
C ASP A 264 15.06 12.27 42.33
N LEU A 265 13.87 12.42 42.90
CA LEU A 265 13.63 12.91 44.27
C LEU A 265 14.00 11.87 45.34
N GLN A 266 14.61 10.74 44.97
CA GLN A 266 14.98 9.69 45.91
C GLN A 266 16.43 9.73 46.39
N ASP A 267 17.31 10.56 45.82
CA ASP A 267 18.74 10.59 46.22
C ASP A 267 19.11 11.65 47.29
N GLN A 268 18.14 12.46 47.75
CA GLN A 268 18.38 13.46 48.81
C GLN A 268 18.16 12.96 50.25
N ARG A 269 17.82 11.67 50.47
CA ARG A 269 17.66 11.09 51.83
C ARG A 269 18.80 10.22 52.33
N ARG A 270 19.92 10.18 51.62
CA ARG A 270 21.07 9.34 52.02
C ARG A 270 22.31 10.10 52.55
N ILE A 271 22.24 11.41 52.78
CA ILE A 271 23.35 12.21 53.34
C ILE A 271 22.88 12.85 54.64
N SER A 272 22.51 12.06 55.63
CA SER A 272 22.51 12.49 57.04
C SER A 272 22.38 11.30 57.98
N GLY A 273 23.39 10.50 58.01
CA GLY A 273 23.62 9.52 59.09
C GLY A 273 24.79 9.97 59.95
N PRO A 274 24.74 9.90 61.30
CA PRO A 274 25.77 10.42 62.19
C PRO A 274 27.10 9.63 62.01
N ARG A 275 28.22 10.39 62.03
CA ARG A 275 29.59 9.83 62.10
C ARG A 275 29.78 9.00 63.36
N PRO A 276 30.37 7.84 63.29
CA PRO A 276 30.84 7.13 64.50
C PRO A 276 32.09 7.78 65.04
N GLU A 277 32.12 7.98 66.37
CA GLU A 277 33.30 8.45 67.15
C GLU A 277 34.43 7.39 67.12
N PRO A 278 35.70 7.89 67.20
CA PRO A 278 36.85 6.98 67.20
C PRO A 278 37.01 6.30 68.59
N ALA A 279 37.22 4.98 68.58
CA ALA A 279 37.53 4.22 69.78
C ALA A 279 38.89 4.66 70.37
N ARG A 280 38.86 4.95 71.69
CA ARG A 280 40.10 5.15 72.48
C ARG A 280 40.72 3.83 72.78
N GLU A 281 41.98 3.66 72.35
CA GLU A 281 42.84 2.62 72.91
C GLU A 281 43.14 2.98 74.34
N SER A 282 43.07 1.95 75.20
CA SER A 282 43.63 1.97 76.56
C SER A 282 44.35 0.65 76.82
N ALA A 283 45.67 0.75 77.05
CA ALA A 283 46.61 -0.11 77.80
C ALA A 283 46.41 -1.61 77.76
#